data_9416d75b2e7b602d35b532ffda610634
#
_entry.id   9416d75b2e7b602d35b532ffda610634
#
_cell.length_a   1.000
_cell.length_b   1.000
_cell.length_c   1.000
_cell.angle_alpha   90.00
_cell.angle_beta   90.00
_cell.angle_gamma   90.00
#
_symmetry.space_group_name_H-M   'P 1'
#
loop_
_entity.id
_entity.type
_entity.pdbx_description
1 polymer ?
#
loop_
_entity_poly.entity_id
_entity_poly.type
_entity_poly.pdbx_seq_one_letter_code
_entity_poly.pdbx_strand_id
1 'polypeptide(L)'
;MEEGIEILRKLWTEDHVTCVGKFYQLEDVTVEPKPAAKPHPPIWIASNPQFFSLSPRTVENTRRRVARLADGWMTTGISPEGLRESLAGIKRFFPEYGREPAEFPACLYYNVHINEDREAAFTESKKFLDLYYTVDWPREFLELWVAHGSPPECLEKLRSFAAAGATEITIRFPSWDQKKQIERFLREVAPHL
;
A
#
# COMPACT_ATOMS: atom_id res chain seq x y z
N MET A 1 10.61 -11.61 7.40
CA MET A 1 10.14 -10.19 7.44
C MET A 1 10.38 -9.57 8.81
N GLU A 2 9.79 -10.06 9.91
CA GLU A 2 9.90 -9.46 11.24
C GLU A 2 11.35 -9.28 11.67
N GLU A 3 12.12 -10.36 11.66
CA GLU A 3 13.57 -10.33 11.94
C GLU A 3 14.34 -9.34 11.04
N GLY A 4 13.98 -9.28 9.73
CA GLY A 4 14.62 -8.32 8.83
C GLY A 4 14.32 -6.86 9.18
N ILE A 5 13.11 -6.55 9.66
CA ILE A 5 12.76 -5.19 10.11
C ILE A 5 13.55 -4.82 11.37
N GLU A 6 13.67 -5.73 12.31
CA GLU A 6 14.45 -5.51 13.54
C GLU A 6 15.95 -5.29 13.24
N ILE A 7 16.50 -6.06 12.31
CA ILE A 7 17.87 -5.88 11.83
C ILE A 7 18.06 -4.54 11.12
N LEU A 8 17.14 -4.16 10.23
CA LEU A 8 17.22 -2.86 9.55
C LEU A 8 17.22 -1.69 10.53
N ARG A 9 16.36 -1.74 11.55
CA ARG A 9 16.34 -0.70 12.60
C ARG A 9 17.69 -0.59 13.30
N LYS A 10 18.28 -1.72 13.71
CA LYS A 10 19.59 -1.73 14.34
C LYS A 10 20.67 -1.16 13.43
N LEU A 11 20.76 -1.65 12.17
CA LEU A 11 21.76 -1.19 11.21
C LEU A 11 21.66 0.31 10.91
N TRP A 12 20.45 0.89 10.99
CA TRP A 12 20.24 2.32 10.78
C TRP A 12 20.53 3.19 12.00
N THR A 13 20.56 2.60 13.20
CA THR A 13 20.68 3.36 14.45
C THR A 13 21.93 3.05 15.25
N GLU A 14 22.54 1.89 15.05
CA GLU A 14 23.64 1.37 15.84
C GLU A 14 24.85 1.05 14.95
N ASP A 15 26.04 1.09 15.57
CA ASP A 15 27.28 0.59 14.98
C ASP A 15 27.60 -0.79 15.54
N HIS A 16 28.46 -1.53 14.83
CA HIS A 16 28.94 -2.84 15.28
C HIS A 16 27.81 -3.84 15.58
N VAL A 17 26.79 -3.89 14.71
CA VAL A 17 25.62 -4.75 14.90
C VAL A 17 26.00 -6.21 14.75
N THR A 18 25.82 -6.97 15.81
CA THR A 18 25.90 -8.44 15.81
C THR A 18 24.51 -9.01 16.10
N CYS A 19 24.07 -9.96 15.29
CA CYS A 19 22.75 -10.59 15.40
C CYS A 19 22.83 -12.05 14.96
N VAL A 20 22.33 -12.95 15.80
CA VAL A 20 22.17 -14.38 15.47
C VAL A 20 20.67 -14.68 15.45
N GLY A 21 20.08 -14.60 14.28
CA GLY A 21 18.65 -14.84 14.06
C GLY A 21 18.37 -16.21 13.42
N LYS A 22 17.10 -16.45 13.15
CA LYS A 22 16.67 -17.68 12.46
C LYS A 22 17.03 -17.68 10.97
N PHE A 23 17.00 -16.52 10.33
CA PHE A 23 17.19 -16.37 8.88
C PHE A 23 18.43 -15.56 8.54
N TYR A 24 18.89 -14.71 9.44
CA TYR A 24 20.02 -13.82 9.22
C TYR A 24 21.04 -13.95 10.34
N GLN A 25 22.30 -13.87 9.96
CA GLN A 25 23.42 -13.79 10.89
C GLN A 25 24.30 -12.63 10.48
N LEU A 26 24.62 -11.75 11.42
CA LEU A 26 25.50 -10.62 11.24
C LEU A 26 26.54 -10.63 12.36
N GLU A 27 27.76 -10.30 12.01
CA GLU A 27 28.86 -10.19 12.96
C GLU A 27 29.58 -8.86 12.71
N ASP A 28 29.52 -7.96 13.68
CA ASP A 28 30.22 -6.69 13.69
C ASP A 28 29.97 -5.82 12.43
N VAL A 29 28.70 -5.67 12.03
CA VAL A 29 28.33 -4.94 10.81
C VAL A 29 27.99 -3.48 11.15
N THR A 30 28.65 -2.55 10.49
CA THR A 30 28.29 -1.11 10.50
C THR A 30 27.88 -0.69 9.10
N VAL A 31 26.78 0.06 8.98
CA VAL A 31 26.29 0.62 7.72
C VAL A 31 26.44 2.14 7.75
N GLU A 32 27.16 2.68 6.77
CA GLU A 32 27.36 4.10 6.56
C GLU A 32 27.05 4.54 5.11
N PRO A 33 26.52 5.76 4.92
CA PRO A 33 26.12 6.73 5.95
C PRO A 33 24.82 6.31 6.66
N LYS A 34 24.68 6.69 7.92
CA LYS A 34 23.41 6.50 8.64
C LYS A 34 22.30 7.35 8.01
N PRO A 35 21.05 6.91 8.02
CA PRO A 35 19.92 7.68 7.50
C PRO A 35 19.82 9.09 8.13
N ALA A 36 19.48 10.08 7.31
CA ALA A 36 19.23 11.43 7.79
C ALA A 36 17.98 11.49 8.68
N ALA A 37 16.95 10.71 8.37
CA ALA A 37 15.74 10.58 9.16
C ALA A 37 16.04 9.91 10.51
N LYS A 38 15.54 10.49 11.61
CA LYS A 38 15.76 9.99 12.96
C LYS A 38 14.43 9.54 13.61
N PRO A 39 14.40 8.43 14.35
CA PRO A 39 15.52 7.51 14.62
C PRO A 39 15.94 6.73 13.36
N HIS A 40 15.07 6.48 12.42
CA HIS A 40 15.27 5.80 11.15
C HIS A 40 14.19 6.22 10.13
N PRO A 41 14.35 5.93 8.83
CA PRO A 41 13.27 6.11 7.85
C PRO A 41 12.03 5.33 8.25
N PRO A 42 10.81 5.86 8.00
CA PRO A 42 9.59 5.13 8.31
C PRO A 42 9.50 3.83 7.52
N ILE A 43 9.12 2.76 8.21
CA ILE A 43 8.97 1.43 7.64
C ILE A 43 7.49 1.17 7.39
N TRP A 44 7.15 0.97 6.12
CA TRP A 44 5.80 0.63 5.72
C TRP A 44 5.69 -0.87 5.43
N ILE A 45 4.62 -1.50 5.91
CA ILE A 45 4.35 -2.90 5.65
C ILE A 45 3.21 -3.02 4.65
N ALA A 46 3.49 -3.62 3.49
CA ALA A 46 2.45 -4.02 2.55
C ALA A 46 1.75 -5.30 3.04
N SER A 47 0.44 -5.25 3.13
CA SER A 47 -0.36 -6.37 3.63
C SER A 47 -1.73 -6.39 2.98
N ASN A 48 -2.01 -7.46 2.24
CA ASN A 48 -3.22 -7.67 1.43
C ASN A 48 -3.87 -9.01 1.78
N PRO A 49 -4.32 -9.24 3.03
CA PRO A 49 -4.89 -10.52 3.43
C PRO A 49 -6.19 -10.86 2.67
N GLN A 50 -6.84 -9.86 2.08
CA GLN A 50 -8.06 -10.02 1.29
C GLN A 50 -7.88 -10.79 -0.02
N PHE A 51 -6.65 -10.85 -0.57
CA PHE A 51 -6.37 -11.61 -1.79
C PHE A 51 -6.33 -13.12 -1.62
N PHE A 52 -6.30 -13.56 -0.38
CA PHE A 52 -6.15 -14.97 -0.07
C PHE A 52 -7.29 -15.40 0.84
N SER A 53 -7.84 -16.57 0.62
CA SER A 53 -8.81 -17.18 1.53
C SER A 53 -8.13 -17.60 2.83
N LEU A 54 -7.68 -16.62 3.61
CA LEU A 54 -6.95 -16.83 4.86
C LEU A 54 -7.91 -17.07 6.02
N SER A 55 -7.47 -17.88 6.99
CA SER A 55 -8.22 -18.04 8.22
C SER A 55 -8.31 -16.70 8.98
N PRO A 56 -9.38 -16.46 9.76
CA PRO A 56 -9.50 -15.26 10.59
C PRO A 56 -8.27 -15.03 11.48
N ARG A 57 -7.71 -16.09 12.04
CA ARG A 57 -6.48 -16.04 12.84
C ARG A 57 -5.28 -15.51 12.06
N THR A 58 -5.14 -15.92 10.81
CA THR A 58 -4.05 -15.44 9.94
C THR A 58 -4.21 -13.97 9.62
N VAL A 59 -5.43 -13.52 9.34
CA VAL A 59 -5.76 -12.11 9.11
C VAL A 59 -5.40 -11.28 10.35
N GLU A 60 -5.80 -11.73 11.53
CA GLU A 60 -5.46 -11.06 12.79
C GLU A 60 -3.96 -10.99 13.04
N ASN A 61 -3.23 -12.09 12.86
CA ASN A 61 -1.78 -12.11 13.01
C ASN A 61 -1.10 -11.14 12.05
N THR A 62 -1.63 -10.97 10.85
CA THR A 62 -1.14 -9.99 9.88
C THR A 62 -1.37 -8.57 10.38
N ARG A 63 -2.56 -8.26 10.89
CA ARG A 63 -2.89 -6.95 11.46
C ARG A 63 -2.04 -6.63 12.70
N ARG A 64 -1.84 -7.61 13.59
CA ARG A 64 -0.95 -7.47 14.76
C ARG A 64 0.49 -7.16 14.35
N ARG A 65 1.01 -7.84 13.31
CA ARG A 65 2.34 -7.58 12.79
C ARG A 65 2.48 -6.15 12.29
N VAL A 66 1.52 -5.65 11.53
CA VAL A 66 1.50 -4.27 11.05
C VAL A 66 1.47 -3.31 12.25
N ALA A 67 0.57 -3.53 13.22
CA ALA A 67 0.46 -2.68 14.40
C ALA A 67 1.74 -2.67 15.27
N ARG A 68 2.46 -3.78 15.34
CA ARG A 68 3.69 -3.91 16.12
C ARG A 68 4.90 -3.25 15.45
N LEU A 69 5.06 -3.43 14.15
CA LEU A 69 6.32 -3.18 13.46
C LEU A 69 6.30 -2.02 12.47
N ALA A 70 5.13 -1.64 11.95
CA ALA A 70 5.07 -0.67 10.88
C ALA A 70 4.89 0.77 11.39
N ASP A 71 5.47 1.71 10.66
CA ASP A 71 5.22 3.14 10.82
C ASP A 71 4.10 3.61 9.88
N GLY A 72 3.74 2.78 8.89
CA GLY A 72 2.61 2.95 7.98
C GLY A 72 2.18 1.62 7.35
N TRP A 73 0.98 1.58 6.82
CA TRP A 73 0.41 0.42 6.14
C TRP A 73 0.16 0.71 4.67
N MET A 74 0.48 -0.25 3.81
CA MET A 74 0.16 -0.18 2.38
C MET A 74 -0.74 -1.35 1.99
N THR A 75 -1.74 -1.06 1.16
CA THR A 75 -2.67 -2.07 0.62
C THR A 75 -3.03 -1.78 -0.83
N THR A 76 -3.67 -2.75 -1.48
CA THR A 76 -4.18 -2.66 -2.84
C THR A 76 -5.35 -3.62 -3.05
N GLY A 77 -6.13 -3.47 -4.14
CA GLY A 77 -7.21 -4.40 -4.49
C GLY A 77 -8.26 -4.58 -3.40
N ILE A 78 -8.67 -3.50 -2.77
CA ILE A 78 -9.61 -3.46 -1.66
C ILE A 78 -10.72 -2.46 -1.95
N SER A 79 -11.91 -2.68 -1.42
CA SER A 79 -12.96 -1.67 -1.43
C SER A 79 -12.72 -0.57 -0.38
N PRO A 80 -13.33 0.62 -0.51
CA PRO A 80 -13.26 1.65 0.53
C PRO A 80 -13.70 1.13 1.91
N GLU A 81 -14.74 0.31 1.94
CA GLU A 81 -15.23 -0.33 3.16
C GLU A 81 -14.19 -1.28 3.77
N GLY A 82 -13.64 -2.18 2.96
CA GLY A 82 -12.59 -3.10 3.37
C GLY A 82 -11.32 -2.37 3.86
N LEU A 83 -10.97 -1.22 3.26
CA LEU A 83 -9.87 -0.38 3.73
C LEU A 83 -10.15 0.15 5.14
N ARG A 84 -11.34 0.73 5.37
CA ARG A 84 -11.76 1.24 6.67
C ARG A 84 -11.74 0.16 7.75
N GLU A 85 -12.31 -1.01 7.45
CA GLU A 85 -12.32 -2.15 8.38
C GLU A 85 -10.92 -2.68 8.68
N SER A 86 -10.06 -2.79 7.66
CA SER A 86 -8.70 -3.27 7.84
C SER A 86 -7.87 -2.30 8.67
N LEU A 87 -8.00 -0.99 8.42
CA LEU A 87 -7.32 0.05 9.18
C LEU A 87 -7.78 0.07 10.64
N ALA A 88 -9.08 -0.01 10.89
CA ALA A 88 -9.62 -0.15 12.24
C ALA A 88 -9.14 -1.42 12.93
N GLY A 89 -9.11 -2.54 12.18
CA GLY A 89 -8.59 -3.80 12.68
C GLY A 89 -7.09 -3.80 13.02
N ILE A 90 -6.28 -2.97 12.35
CA ILE A 90 -4.87 -2.74 12.70
C ILE A 90 -4.79 -1.87 13.97
N LYS A 91 -5.51 -0.74 13.99
CA LYS A 91 -5.44 0.25 15.08
C LYS A 91 -5.83 -0.34 16.44
N ARG A 92 -6.76 -1.29 16.48
CA ARG A 92 -7.18 -1.95 17.75
C ARG A 92 -6.04 -2.69 18.46
N PHE A 93 -4.96 -3.04 17.75
CA PHE A 93 -3.81 -3.74 18.33
C PHE A 93 -2.69 -2.83 18.84
N PHE A 94 -2.73 -1.53 18.56
CA PHE A 94 -1.70 -0.60 19.03
C PHE A 94 -1.49 -0.63 20.55
N PRO A 95 -2.55 -0.62 21.39
CA PRO A 95 -2.37 -0.65 22.85
C PRO A 95 -1.63 -1.89 23.35
N GLU A 96 -1.75 -3.04 22.66
CA GLU A 96 -1.03 -4.27 23.04
C GLU A 96 0.51 -4.09 22.95
N TYR A 97 0.96 -3.10 22.18
CA TYR A 97 2.38 -2.80 21.96
C TYR A 97 2.82 -1.46 22.54
N GLY A 98 2.00 -0.87 23.42
CA GLY A 98 2.27 0.45 24.01
C GLY A 98 2.36 1.56 22.97
N ARG A 99 1.64 1.43 21.83
CA ARG A 99 1.64 2.40 20.74
C ARG A 99 0.29 3.11 20.70
N GLU A 100 0.36 4.43 20.58
CA GLU A 100 -0.79 5.30 20.36
C GLU A 100 -0.41 6.33 19.31
N PRO A 101 -0.19 5.94 18.06
CA PRO A 101 0.19 6.90 17.04
C PRO A 101 -0.97 7.87 16.79
N ALA A 102 -0.70 9.17 16.97
CA ALA A 102 -1.66 10.24 16.64
C ALA A 102 -2.07 10.13 15.18
N GLU A 103 -1.11 9.78 14.33
CA GLU A 103 -1.30 9.52 12.91
C GLU A 103 -0.66 8.18 12.56
N PHE A 104 -1.39 7.37 11.81
CA PHE A 104 -0.89 6.14 11.23
C PHE A 104 -1.22 6.14 9.75
N PRO A 105 -0.23 6.44 8.88
CA PRO A 105 -0.45 6.52 7.45
C PRO A 105 -0.95 5.20 6.86
N ALA A 106 -1.94 5.32 5.98
CA ALA A 106 -2.49 4.21 5.20
C ALA A 106 -2.41 4.57 3.71
N CYS A 107 -1.51 3.90 3.00
CA CYS A 107 -1.33 4.08 1.57
C CYS A 107 -2.13 3.05 0.77
N LEU A 108 -2.93 3.53 -0.16
CA LEU A 108 -3.56 2.70 -1.18
C LEU A 108 -2.72 2.74 -2.45
N TYR A 109 -2.21 1.59 -2.90
CA TYR A 109 -1.69 1.45 -4.26
C TYR A 109 -2.83 1.16 -5.22
N TYR A 110 -3.09 2.08 -6.15
CA TYR A 110 -4.29 2.05 -6.97
C TYR A 110 -4.01 2.36 -8.44
N ASN A 111 -4.86 1.85 -9.33
CA ASN A 111 -4.77 2.10 -10.76
C ASN A 111 -5.83 3.12 -11.18
N VAL A 112 -5.48 4.02 -12.12
CA VAL A 112 -6.39 5.03 -12.68
C VAL A 112 -6.25 5.06 -14.18
N HIS A 113 -7.38 5.01 -14.91
CA HIS A 113 -7.42 5.16 -16.36
C HIS A 113 -8.55 6.10 -16.76
N ILE A 114 -8.18 7.28 -17.22
CA ILE A 114 -9.11 8.35 -17.58
C ILE A 114 -9.50 8.23 -19.05
N ASN A 115 -10.77 7.96 -19.29
CA ASN A 115 -11.37 7.95 -20.63
C ASN A 115 -12.88 8.17 -20.49
N GLU A 116 -13.47 8.99 -21.35
CA GLU A 116 -14.92 9.23 -21.41
C GLU A 116 -15.69 7.96 -21.75
N ASP A 117 -15.10 7.08 -22.56
CA ASP A 117 -15.61 5.73 -22.78
C ASP A 117 -15.09 4.79 -21.68
N ARG A 118 -15.93 4.50 -20.72
CA ARG A 118 -15.64 3.66 -19.56
C ARG A 118 -15.24 2.22 -19.94
N GLU A 119 -15.88 1.63 -20.94
CA GLU A 119 -15.56 0.28 -21.38
C GLU A 119 -14.24 0.22 -22.16
N ALA A 120 -13.92 1.25 -22.92
CA ALA A 120 -12.62 1.38 -23.56
C ALA A 120 -11.51 1.51 -22.50
N ALA A 121 -11.70 2.34 -21.45
CA ALA A 121 -10.78 2.46 -20.32
C ALA A 121 -10.58 1.12 -19.62
N PHE A 122 -11.66 0.40 -19.33
CA PHE A 122 -11.61 -0.91 -18.70
C PHE A 122 -10.84 -1.92 -19.56
N THR A 123 -11.18 -2.03 -20.84
CA THR A 123 -10.58 -2.98 -21.78
C THR A 123 -9.07 -2.76 -21.92
N GLU A 124 -8.62 -1.52 -22.06
CA GLU A 124 -7.22 -1.18 -22.14
C GLU A 124 -6.50 -1.49 -20.82
N SER A 125 -7.08 -1.10 -19.69
CA SER A 125 -6.54 -1.38 -18.36
C SER A 125 -6.38 -2.87 -18.12
N LYS A 126 -7.40 -3.67 -18.46
CA LYS A 126 -7.35 -5.13 -18.34
C LYS A 126 -6.20 -5.70 -19.16
N LYS A 127 -6.15 -5.36 -20.45
CA LYS A 127 -5.09 -5.85 -21.34
C LYS A 127 -3.70 -5.48 -20.85
N PHE A 128 -3.53 -4.24 -20.34
CA PHE A 128 -2.26 -3.79 -19.80
C PHE A 128 -1.87 -4.57 -18.55
N LEU A 129 -2.78 -4.73 -17.59
CA LEU A 129 -2.52 -5.40 -16.31
C LEU A 129 -2.33 -6.91 -16.48
N ASP A 130 -3.11 -7.55 -17.35
CA ASP A 130 -2.95 -8.97 -17.68
C ASP A 130 -1.56 -9.26 -18.26
N LEU A 131 -1.10 -8.44 -19.19
CA LEU A 131 0.24 -8.59 -19.77
C LEU A 131 1.35 -8.26 -18.78
N TYR A 132 1.19 -7.22 -17.97
CA TYR A 132 2.20 -6.79 -17.00
C TYR A 132 2.42 -7.83 -15.90
N TYR A 133 1.36 -8.43 -15.40
CA TYR A 133 1.43 -9.43 -14.33
C TYR A 133 1.44 -10.88 -14.84
N THR A 134 1.27 -11.09 -16.14
CA THR A 134 1.14 -12.43 -16.74
C THR A 134 0.00 -13.26 -16.12
N VAL A 135 -1.10 -12.60 -15.80
CA VAL A 135 -2.29 -13.16 -15.16
C VAL A 135 -3.54 -12.67 -15.88
N ASP A 136 -4.49 -13.55 -16.15
CA ASP A 136 -5.83 -13.15 -16.61
C ASP A 136 -6.68 -12.76 -15.40
N TRP A 137 -6.72 -11.44 -15.12
CA TRP A 137 -7.45 -10.90 -13.98
C TRP A 137 -8.96 -10.93 -14.22
N PRO A 138 -9.77 -11.47 -13.28
CA PRO A 138 -11.21 -11.43 -13.40
C PRO A 138 -11.73 -9.99 -13.34
N ARG A 139 -12.84 -9.73 -14.05
CA ARG A 139 -13.46 -8.38 -14.14
C ARG A 139 -13.76 -7.81 -12.75
N GLU A 140 -14.34 -8.62 -11.90
CA GLU A 140 -14.74 -8.22 -10.54
C GLU A 140 -13.56 -7.71 -9.71
N PHE A 141 -12.39 -8.31 -9.91
CA PHE A 141 -11.17 -7.85 -9.23
C PHE A 141 -10.68 -6.52 -9.79
N LEU A 142 -10.70 -6.36 -11.11
CA LEU A 142 -10.27 -5.10 -11.74
C LEU A 142 -11.22 -3.94 -11.42
N GLU A 143 -12.51 -4.17 -11.27
CA GLU A 143 -13.48 -3.16 -10.81
C GLU A 143 -13.18 -2.64 -9.38
N LEU A 144 -12.55 -3.47 -8.55
CA LEU A 144 -12.04 -3.04 -7.24
C LEU A 144 -10.71 -2.30 -7.34
N TRP A 145 -9.88 -2.65 -8.32
CA TRP A 145 -8.47 -2.27 -8.38
C TRP A 145 -8.17 -1.11 -9.33
N VAL A 146 -9.12 -0.70 -10.14
CA VAL A 146 -8.97 0.36 -11.14
C VAL A 146 -10.10 1.36 -11.02
N ALA A 147 -9.78 2.65 -10.90
CA ALA A 147 -10.72 3.71 -11.24
C ALA A 147 -10.62 3.94 -12.76
N HIS A 148 -11.68 3.62 -13.48
CA HIS A 148 -11.74 3.81 -14.91
C HIS A 148 -13.02 4.56 -15.32
N GLY A 149 -12.93 5.44 -16.29
CA GLY A 149 -14.01 6.30 -16.73
C GLY A 149 -13.59 7.76 -16.88
N SER A 150 -14.58 8.64 -16.91
CA SER A 150 -14.39 10.10 -16.98
C SER A 150 -13.63 10.64 -15.75
N PRO A 151 -13.03 11.86 -15.84
CA PRO A 151 -12.36 12.49 -14.71
C PRO A 151 -13.22 12.57 -13.44
N PRO A 152 -14.52 12.96 -13.49
CA PRO A 152 -15.38 12.95 -12.30
C PRO A 152 -15.55 11.58 -11.67
N GLU A 153 -15.72 10.51 -12.47
CA GLU A 153 -15.86 9.13 -11.94
C GLU A 153 -14.57 8.66 -11.25
N CYS A 154 -13.41 8.95 -11.85
CA CYS A 154 -12.11 8.64 -11.24
C CYS A 154 -11.92 9.43 -9.93
N LEU A 155 -12.28 10.72 -9.91
CA LEU A 155 -12.20 11.56 -8.72
C LEU A 155 -13.10 11.04 -7.59
N GLU A 156 -14.36 10.70 -7.90
CA GLU A 156 -15.29 10.16 -6.91
C GLU A 156 -14.75 8.88 -6.26
N LYS A 157 -14.19 7.99 -7.09
CA LYS A 157 -13.59 6.75 -6.60
C LYS A 157 -12.41 7.02 -5.66
N LEU A 158 -11.51 7.92 -6.02
CA LEU A 158 -10.36 8.27 -5.18
C LEU A 158 -10.80 8.94 -3.86
N ARG A 159 -11.76 9.87 -3.93
CA ARG A 159 -12.35 10.50 -2.74
C ARG A 159 -13.01 9.50 -1.79
N SER A 160 -13.64 8.45 -2.32
CA SER A 160 -14.24 7.40 -1.50
C SER A 160 -13.19 6.66 -0.64
N PHE A 161 -11.99 6.45 -1.18
CA PHE A 161 -10.88 5.88 -0.42
C PHE A 161 -10.28 6.86 0.60
N ALA A 162 -10.16 8.13 0.26
CA ALA A 162 -9.74 9.16 1.22
C ALA A 162 -10.72 9.23 2.40
N ALA A 163 -12.02 9.24 2.13
CA ALA A 163 -13.07 9.20 3.15
C ALA A 163 -13.08 7.90 3.97
N ALA A 164 -12.54 6.81 3.43
CA ALA A 164 -12.37 5.54 4.12
C ALA A 164 -11.12 5.50 5.01
N GLY A 165 -10.23 6.51 4.93
CA GLY A 165 -9.06 6.64 5.76
C GLY A 165 -7.72 6.42 5.05
N ALA A 166 -7.69 6.34 3.72
CA ALA A 166 -6.44 6.42 2.99
C ALA A 166 -5.83 7.82 3.16
N THR A 167 -4.62 7.90 3.70
CA THR A 167 -3.89 9.16 3.85
C THR A 167 -3.04 9.46 2.63
N GLU A 168 -2.70 8.44 1.88
CA GLU A 168 -1.90 8.51 0.66
C GLU A 168 -2.46 7.55 -0.38
N ILE A 169 -2.39 7.95 -1.66
CA ILE A 169 -2.74 7.08 -2.78
C ILE A 169 -1.59 7.11 -3.78
N THR A 170 -0.91 5.97 -3.91
CA THR A 170 0.08 5.77 -4.96
C THR A 170 -0.63 5.33 -6.24
N ILE A 171 -0.58 6.16 -7.26
CA ILE A 171 -1.32 5.94 -8.50
C ILE A 171 -0.43 5.35 -9.59
N ARG A 172 -0.96 4.33 -10.28
CA ARG A 172 -0.43 3.78 -11.51
C ARG A 172 -1.45 3.98 -12.62
N PHE A 173 -0.96 4.23 -13.82
CA PHE A 173 -1.80 4.36 -15.02
C PHE A 173 -1.64 3.12 -15.90
N PRO A 174 -2.63 2.18 -15.90
CA PRO A 174 -2.60 0.99 -16.73
C PRO A 174 -3.03 1.32 -18.17
N SER A 175 -2.19 2.05 -18.87
CA SER A 175 -2.38 2.49 -20.25
C SER A 175 -1.08 2.41 -21.03
N TRP A 176 -1.19 2.26 -22.35
CA TRP A 176 -0.02 2.29 -23.25
C TRP A 176 0.53 3.70 -23.42
N ASP A 177 -0.30 4.73 -23.22
CA ASP A 177 0.11 6.13 -23.19
C ASP A 177 0.05 6.68 -21.75
N GLN A 178 0.94 6.20 -20.90
CA GLN A 178 1.02 6.62 -19.49
C GLN A 178 1.29 8.12 -19.35
N LYS A 179 2.08 8.72 -20.26
CA LYS A 179 2.35 10.15 -20.24
C LYS A 179 1.08 10.98 -20.37
N LYS A 180 0.27 10.66 -21.36
CA LYS A 180 -1.04 11.32 -21.56
C LYS A 180 -1.95 11.14 -20.33
N GLN A 181 -1.96 9.96 -19.75
CA GLN A 181 -2.77 9.70 -18.54
C GLN A 181 -2.31 10.55 -17.34
N ILE A 182 -0.98 10.65 -17.11
CA ILE A 182 -0.42 11.51 -16.04
C ILE A 182 -0.80 12.98 -16.29
N GLU A 183 -0.62 13.48 -17.52
CA GLU A 183 -0.97 14.86 -17.86
C GLU A 183 -2.46 15.16 -17.66
N ARG A 184 -3.33 14.22 -18.06
CA ARG A 184 -4.78 14.34 -17.81
C ARG A 184 -5.09 14.33 -16.31
N PHE A 185 -4.52 13.39 -15.58
CA PHE A 185 -4.73 13.26 -14.13
C PHE A 185 -4.35 14.54 -13.40
N LEU A 186 -3.17 15.08 -13.68
CA LEU A 186 -2.68 16.31 -13.04
C LEU A 186 -3.54 17.55 -13.39
N ARG A 187 -4.16 17.57 -14.54
CA ARG A 187 -5.00 18.70 -14.97
C ARG A 187 -6.45 18.55 -14.53
N GLU A 188 -7.03 17.34 -14.61
CA GLU A 188 -8.46 17.11 -14.55
C GLU A 188 -8.94 16.45 -13.25
N VAL A 189 -8.05 15.82 -12.48
CA VAL A 189 -8.40 15.06 -11.24
C VAL A 189 -7.66 15.59 -10.03
N ALA A 190 -6.34 15.66 -10.07
CA ALA A 190 -5.51 15.99 -8.91
C ALA A 190 -5.86 17.34 -8.24
N PRO A 191 -6.21 18.43 -8.98
CA PRO A 191 -6.57 19.70 -8.34
C PRO A 191 -7.86 19.65 -7.52
N HIS A 192 -8.62 18.57 -7.65
CA HIS A 192 -9.91 18.39 -6.99
C HIS A 192 -9.87 17.31 -5.89
N LEU A 193 -8.73 16.65 -5.66
CA LEU A 193 -8.51 15.74 -4.53
C LEU A 193 -8.25 16.51 -3.24
#